data_5977a39b153c89b49418ff3ba8165cb8
#
_entry.id   5977a39b153c89b49418ff3ba8165cb8
#
_cell.length_a   1.000
_cell.length_b   1.000
_cell.length_c   1.000
_cell.angle_alpha   90.00
_cell.angle_beta   90.00
_cell.angle_gamma   90.00
#
_symmetry.space_group_name_H-M   'P 1'
#
loop_
_entity.id
_entity.type
_entity.pdbx_description
1 polymer ?
#
loop_
_entity_poly.entity_id
_entity_poly.type
_entity_poly.pdbx_seq_one_letter_code
_entity_poly.pdbx_strand_id
1 'polypeptide(L)'
;MKYIIFLFLTLSFLDTKSQNIADGFVYLSSVDNTIKSELRYLNSNNFIGKPINGYHKNCIITTKETAIALGKIQKVLLKKGLSLKIFDAYRPQQSVDHFVKWALDLKDTLKKQQFYPDVPKSELFKRGYIASKSGHTRGSTVDLTIVEIKTNKELDMGSPYDFFGIQSHPFYKKISSIQKKNRLYLRKIMLENGFKPYDNEWWHFTLKNEPFPKTYFNFLIE
;
A
#
# COMPACT_ATOMS: atom_id res chain seq x y z
N MET A 1 -12.75 68.96 -8.86
CA MET A 1 -12.94 67.69 -9.57
C MET A 1 -12.49 66.55 -8.62
N LYS A 2 -13.43 65.69 -8.16
CA LYS A 2 -13.12 64.53 -7.28
C LYS A 2 -13.02 63.32 -8.21
N TYR A 3 -11.86 62.66 -8.28
CA TYR A 3 -11.67 61.41 -9.00
C TYR A 3 -12.11 60.26 -8.10
N ILE A 4 -13.12 59.51 -8.50
CA ILE A 4 -13.51 58.23 -7.87
C ILE A 4 -12.74 57.12 -8.55
N ILE A 5 -11.80 56.49 -7.81
CA ILE A 5 -11.05 55.31 -8.29
C ILE A 5 -11.90 54.06 -7.98
N PHE A 6 -12.40 53.43 -9.03
CA PHE A 6 -13.07 52.12 -8.94
C PHE A 6 -11.97 51.02 -8.87
N LEU A 7 -11.81 50.41 -7.72
CA LEU A 7 -10.97 49.22 -7.54
C LEU A 7 -11.73 47.98 -8.00
N PHE A 8 -11.38 47.44 -9.19
CA PHE A 8 -11.88 46.17 -9.66
C PHE A 8 -11.18 45.03 -8.93
N LEU A 9 -11.87 44.39 -7.95
CA LEU A 9 -11.42 43.17 -7.33
C LEU A 9 -11.68 41.99 -8.29
N THR A 10 -10.66 41.52 -9.01
CA THR A 10 -10.74 40.27 -9.77
C THR A 10 -10.69 39.09 -8.83
N LEU A 11 -11.85 38.47 -8.58
CA LEU A 11 -11.91 37.17 -7.90
C LEU A 11 -11.36 36.11 -8.87
N SER A 12 -10.12 35.68 -8.68
CA SER A 12 -9.59 34.50 -9.34
C SER A 12 -10.23 33.25 -8.68
N PHE A 13 -11.17 32.65 -9.37
CA PHE A 13 -11.64 31.31 -9.02
C PHE A 13 -10.47 30.34 -9.29
N LEU A 14 -9.83 29.87 -8.24
CA LEU A 14 -8.98 28.71 -8.32
C LEU A 14 -9.89 27.51 -8.57
N ASP A 15 -9.94 27.04 -9.81
CA ASP A 15 -10.49 25.74 -10.15
C ASP A 15 -9.69 24.67 -9.38
N THR A 16 -10.16 24.32 -8.18
CA THR A 16 -9.73 23.11 -7.52
C THR A 16 -10.30 21.94 -8.32
N LYS A 17 -9.50 21.41 -9.27
CA LYS A 17 -9.81 20.13 -9.89
C LYS A 17 -10.00 19.13 -8.75
N SER A 18 -11.26 18.80 -8.43
CA SER A 18 -11.57 17.67 -7.57
C SER A 18 -10.95 16.44 -8.23
N GLN A 19 -9.99 15.82 -7.55
CA GLN A 19 -9.41 14.56 -8.02
C GLN A 19 -10.54 13.54 -8.10
N ASN A 20 -10.83 13.03 -9.31
CA ASN A 20 -11.89 12.04 -9.55
C ASN A 20 -11.41 10.65 -9.08
N ILE A 21 -11.46 10.41 -7.77
CA ILE A 21 -11.40 9.03 -7.26
C ILE A 21 -12.79 8.39 -7.41
N ALA A 22 -12.82 7.07 -7.61
CA ALA A 22 -14.09 6.36 -7.79
C ALA A 22 -14.97 6.43 -6.54
N ASP A 23 -16.28 6.42 -6.73
CA ASP A 23 -17.25 6.39 -5.63
C ASP A 23 -16.96 5.22 -4.68
N GLY A 24 -17.08 5.47 -3.37
CA GLY A 24 -16.74 4.51 -2.32
C GLY A 24 -15.27 4.49 -1.93
N PHE A 25 -14.39 5.23 -2.63
CA PHE A 25 -12.99 5.41 -2.26
C PHE A 25 -12.77 6.72 -1.51
N VAL A 26 -11.73 6.75 -0.69
CA VAL A 26 -11.28 7.93 0.05
C VAL A 26 -9.76 7.99 0.10
N TYR A 27 -9.21 9.19 0.25
CA TYR A 27 -7.84 9.33 0.71
C TYR A 27 -7.76 8.92 2.18
N LEU A 28 -6.85 8.03 2.54
CA LEU A 28 -6.69 7.57 3.92
C LEU A 28 -6.41 8.74 4.87
N SER A 29 -5.66 9.73 4.43
CA SER A 29 -5.33 10.94 5.20
C SER A 29 -6.55 11.78 5.57
N SER A 30 -7.66 11.71 4.83
CA SER A 30 -8.92 12.38 5.20
C SER A 30 -9.67 11.67 6.33
N VAL A 31 -9.36 10.40 6.60
CA VAL A 31 -9.95 9.61 7.68
C VAL A 31 -9.03 9.58 8.91
N ASP A 32 -7.73 9.38 8.70
CA ASP A 32 -6.71 9.41 9.73
C ASP A 32 -5.34 9.83 9.16
N ASN A 33 -4.94 11.06 9.41
CA ASN A 33 -3.69 11.65 8.92
C ASN A 33 -2.45 11.26 9.75
N THR A 34 -2.63 10.50 10.82
CA THR A 34 -1.52 10.00 11.66
C THR A 34 -0.92 8.72 11.12
N ILE A 35 -1.61 8.01 10.23
CA ILE A 35 -1.10 6.82 9.55
C ILE A 35 0.00 7.22 8.57
N LYS A 36 1.16 6.58 8.68
CA LYS A 36 2.31 6.85 7.80
C LYS A 36 2.14 6.18 6.44
N SER A 37 2.79 6.73 5.41
CA SER A 37 2.81 6.16 4.06
C SER A 37 4.20 6.18 3.45
N GLU A 38 4.53 5.13 2.69
CA GLU A 38 5.74 5.02 1.88
C GLU A 38 5.41 4.21 0.62
N LEU A 39 4.77 4.85 -0.37
CA LEU A 39 4.47 4.20 -1.64
C LEU A 39 5.74 3.98 -2.45
N ARG A 40 6.33 2.77 -2.36
CA ARG A 40 7.59 2.44 -3.05
C ARG A 40 7.43 2.34 -4.56
N TYR A 41 6.22 2.11 -5.05
CA TYR A 41 5.91 2.04 -6.47
C TYR A 41 5.97 3.39 -7.18
N LEU A 42 5.99 4.49 -6.42
CA LEU A 42 6.20 5.84 -6.93
C LEU A 42 7.65 6.08 -7.42
N ASN A 43 8.61 5.29 -6.96
CA ASN A 43 10.04 5.44 -7.25
C ASN A 43 10.70 4.09 -7.60
N SER A 44 12.03 4.05 -7.62
CA SER A 44 12.81 2.85 -7.97
C SER A 44 13.05 1.88 -6.80
N ASN A 45 12.56 2.15 -5.58
CA ASN A 45 12.73 1.28 -4.43
C ASN A 45 11.66 0.18 -4.37
N ASN A 46 11.56 -0.60 -5.45
CA ASN A 46 10.64 -1.71 -5.61
C ASN A 46 11.31 -2.86 -6.38
N PHE A 47 10.63 -3.99 -6.52
CA PHE A 47 11.19 -5.20 -7.13
C PHE A 47 11.47 -5.10 -8.64
N ILE A 48 10.93 -4.09 -9.34
CA ILE A 48 11.24 -3.78 -10.75
C ILE A 48 12.45 -2.85 -10.84
N GLY A 49 12.61 -1.91 -9.89
CA GLY A 49 13.68 -0.91 -9.89
C GLY A 49 13.38 0.32 -10.75
N LYS A 50 12.11 0.57 -11.05
CA LYS A 50 11.60 1.72 -11.81
C LYS A 50 10.26 2.16 -11.21
N PRO A 51 9.84 3.43 -11.40
CA PRO A 51 8.48 3.87 -11.08
C PRO A 51 7.45 3.02 -11.80
N ILE A 52 6.34 2.72 -11.13
CA ILE A 52 5.27 1.88 -11.63
C ILE A 52 4.15 2.75 -12.23
N ASN A 53 3.63 2.35 -13.38
CA ASN A 53 2.52 3.04 -14.03
C ASN A 53 1.34 3.20 -13.08
N GLY A 54 0.69 4.36 -13.09
CA GLY A 54 -0.50 4.64 -12.28
C GLY A 54 -0.22 5.24 -10.91
N TYR A 55 1.04 5.31 -10.46
CA TYR A 55 1.46 5.98 -9.23
C TYR A 55 2.09 7.33 -9.56
N HIS A 56 1.41 8.43 -9.22
CA HIS A 56 1.86 9.79 -9.51
C HIS A 56 2.12 10.62 -8.24
N LYS A 57 1.53 10.23 -7.11
CA LYS A 57 1.63 10.95 -5.84
C LYS A 57 1.73 10.00 -4.65
N ASN A 58 2.45 10.41 -3.61
CA ASN A 58 2.51 9.65 -2.35
C ASN A 58 1.24 9.88 -1.53
N CYS A 59 0.13 9.31 -1.97
CA CYS A 59 -1.14 9.33 -1.26
C CYS A 59 -1.75 7.93 -1.24
N ILE A 60 -2.31 7.57 -0.10
CA ILE A 60 -3.00 6.29 0.07
C ILE A 60 -4.47 6.47 -0.26
N ILE A 61 -4.93 5.74 -1.27
CA ILE A 61 -6.34 5.66 -1.63
C ILE A 61 -6.83 4.24 -1.28
N THR A 62 -8.01 4.15 -0.69
CA THR A 62 -8.60 2.85 -0.33
C THR A 62 -10.12 3.00 -0.22
N THR A 63 -10.88 1.89 -0.11
CA THR A 63 -12.31 1.97 0.16
C THR A 63 -12.56 2.60 1.54
N LYS A 64 -13.69 3.31 1.68
CA LYS A 64 -14.08 3.98 2.92
C LYS A 64 -14.11 3.01 4.11
N GLU A 65 -14.60 1.80 3.91
CA GLU A 65 -14.67 0.74 4.92
C GLU A 65 -13.28 0.32 5.40
N THR A 66 -12.33 0.17 4.46
CA THR A 66 -10.94 -0.14 4.78
C THR A 66 -10.28 0.99 5.55
N ALA A 67 -10.48 2.25 5.14
CA ALA A 67 -9.95 3.41 5.86
C ALA A 67 -10.46 3.49 7.30
N ILE A 68 -11.76 3.25 7.51
CA ILE A 68 -12.37 3.22 8.86
C ILE A 68 -11.77 2.08 9.71
N ALA A 69 -11.56 0.89 9.14
CA ALA A 69 -10.96 -0.24 9.84
C ALA A 69 -9.49 0.05 10.22
N LEU A 70 -8.71 0.64 9.32
CA LEU A 70 -7.34 1.07 9.59
C LEU A 70 -7.27 2.15 10.67
N GLY A 71 -8.18 3.12 10.68
CA GLY A 71 -8.26 4.15 11.71
C GLY A 71 -8.55 3.57 13.11
N LYS A 72 -9.35 2.49 13.22
CA LYS A 72 -9.55 1.78 14.50
C LYS A 72 -8.25 1.15 15.00
N ILE A 73 -7.50 0.49 14.10
CA ILE A 73 -6.21 -0.10 14.42
C ILE A 73 -5.22 0.99 14.86
N GLN A 74 -5.17 2.09 14.12
CA GLN A 74 -4.29 3.22 14.42
C GLN A 74 -4.50 3.76 15.82
N LYS A 75 -5.76 3.97 16.22
CA LYS A 75 -6.10 4.43 17.59
C LYS A 75 -5.57 3.50 18.70
N VAL A 76 -5.54 2.19 18.46
CA VAL A 76 -4.98 1.21 19.41
C VAL A 76 -3.46 1.29 19.44
N LEU A 77 -2.83 1.43 18.29
CA LEU A 77 -1.37 1.52 18.17
C LEU A 77 -0.81 2.80 18.79
N LEU A 78 -1.47 3.94 18.55
CA LEU A 78 -1.05 5.25 19.11
C LEU A 78 -0.92 5.22 20.63
N LYS A 79 -1.82 4.54 21.35
CA LYS A 79 -1.76 4.36 22.81
C LYS A 79 -0.51 3.61 23.28
N LYS A 80 0.20 2.92 22.36
CA LYS A 80 1.42 2.16 22.63
C LYS A 80 2.68 2.80 22.05
N GLY A 81 2.58 4.06 21.57
CA GLY A 81 3.70 4.72 20.90
C GLY A 81 4.03 4.14 19.51
N LEU A 82 3.08 3.43 18.90
CA LEU A 82 3.21 2.78 17.59
C LEU A 82 2.26 3.42 16.59
N SER A 83 2.55 3.24 15.29
CA SER A 83 1.72 3.70 14.18
C SER A 83 1.73 2.68 13.05
N LEU A 84 0.66 2.61 12.27
CA LEU A 84 0.69 1.97 10.97
C LEU A 84 1.56 2.76 9.98
N LYS A 85 2.21 2.02 9.07
CA LYS A 85 2.86 2.54 7.87
C LYS A 85 2.41 1.71 6.68
N ILE A 86 1.79 2.36 5.71
CA ILE A 86 1.23 1.73 4.50
C ILE A 86 2.27 1.80 3.38
N PHE A 87 2.55 0.65 2.76
CA PHE A 87 3.41 0.53 1.58
C PHE A 87 2.62 0.56 0.29
N ASP A 88 1.40 -0.03 0.29
CA ASP A 88 0.46 -0.03 -0.83
C ASP A 88 -0.97 -0.25 -0.33
N ALA A 89 -1.96 0.25 -1.11
CA ALA A 89 -3.37 0.03 -0.83
C ALA A 89 -4.14 -0.17 -2.14
N TYR A 90 -4.96 0.78 -2.61
CA TYR A 90 -5.47 0.70 -3.96
C TYR A 90 -4.31 0.73 -4.97
N ARG A 91 -4.34 -0.21 -5.92
CA ARG A 91 -3.37 -0.34 -7.02
C ARG A 91 -4.14 -0.36 -8.33
N PRO A 92 -3.94 0.60 -9.25
CA PRO A 92 -4.59 0.62 -10.55
C PRO A 92 -4.33 -0.66 -11.36
N GLN A 93 -5.26 -1.10 -12.19
CA GLN A 93 -5.04 -2.28 -13.07
C GLN A 93 -3.81 -2.10 -13.97
N GLN A 94 -3.56 -0.91 -14.49
CA GLN A 94 -2.36 -0.61 -15.29
C GLN A 94 -1.04 -0.87 -14.55
N SER A 95 -1.04 -0.77 -13.22
CA SER A 95 0.14 -1.11 -12.39
C SER A 95 0.33 -2.63 -12.33
N VAL A 96 -0.76 -3.37 -12.20
CA VAL A 96 -0.75 -4.85 -12.25
C VAL A 96 -0.28 -5.31 -13.63
N ASP A 97 -0.75 -4.68 -14.70
CA ASP A 97 -0.33 -4.99 -16.08
C ASP A 97 1.17 -4.70 -16.28
N HIS A 98 1.69 -3.63 -15.64
CA HIS A 98 3.13 -3.34 -15.62
C HIS A 98 3.92 -4.46 -14.93
N PHE A 99 3.45 -4.97 -13.79
CA PHE A 99 4.08 -6.11 -13.10
C PHE A 99 4.07 -7.38 -13.95
N VAL A 100 2.94 -7.66 -14.61
CA VAL A 100 2.82 -8.81 -15.54
C VAL A 100 3.81 -8.70 -16.68
N LYS A 101 3.86 -7.54 -17.36
CA LYS A 101 4.79 -7.27 -18.45
C LYS A 101 6.25 -7.46 -18.02
N TRP A 102 6.62 -6.91 -16.87
CA TRP A 102 7.96 -7.09 -16.30
C TRP A 102 8.24 -8.56 -15.97
N ALA A 103 7.29 -9.28 -15.38
CA ALA A 103 7.50 -10.69 -14.99
C ALA A 103 7.70 -11.61 -16.20
N LEU A 104 7.11 -11.29 -17.35
CA LEU A 104 7.28 -12.02 -18.62
C LEU A 104 8.62 -11.72 -19.31
N ASP A 105 9.23 -10.57 -19.05
CA ASP A 105 10.60 -10.27 -19.53
C ASP A 105 11.64 -10.92 -18.61
N LEU A 106 12.00 -12.15 -18.90
CA LEU A 106 12.95 -12.93 -18.10
C LEU A 106 14.36 -12.34 -18.05
N LYS A 107 14.71 -11.39 -18.95
CA LYS A 107 16.02 -10.74 -18.99
C LYS A 107 16.14 -9.57 -18.02
N ASP A 108 15.02 -8.90 -17.68
CA ASP A 108 15.01 -7.80 -16.71
C ASP A 108 15.12 -8.35 -15.27
N THR A 109 16.33 -8.47 -14.78
CA THR A 109 16.65 -9.00 -13.45
C THR A 109 17.34 -7.96 -12.55
N LEU A 110 17.16 -6.67 -12.84
CA LEU A 110 17.83 -5.54 -12.18
C LEU A 110 17.79 -5.63 -10.65
N LYS A 111 16.66 -6.02 -10.09
CA LYS A 111 16.44 -6.09 -8.63
C LYS A 111 16.41 -7.51 -8.06
N LYS A 112 16.81 -8.51 -8.86
CA LYS A 112 16.76 -9.93 -8.44
C LYS A 112 17.46 -10.16 -7.10
N GLN A 113 18.69 -9.70 -6.96
CA GLN A 113 19.49 -9.95 -5.75
C GLN A 113 18.86 -9.37 -4.49
N GLN A 114 18.14 -8.25 -4.62
CA GLN A 114 17.52 -7.55 -3.50
C GLN A 114 16.15 -8.12 -3.10
N PHE A 115 15.32 -8.51 -4.10
CA PHE A 115 13.91 -8.82 -3.84
C PHE A 115 13.53 -10.28 -4.08
N TYR A 116 14.26 -11.03 -4.94
CA TYR A 116 13.90 -12.41 -5.28
C TYR A 116 15.14 -13.27 -5.62
N PRO A 117 16.19 -13.28 -4.74
CA PRO A 117 17.47 -13.95 -5.04
C PRO A 117 17.28 -15.43 -5.33
N ASP A 118 16.41 -16.11 -4.56
CA ASP A 118 16.20 -17.55 -4.58
C ASP A 118 14.99 -17.98 -5.45
N VAL A 119 14.29 -17.03 -6.06
CA VAL A 119 13.10 -17.32 -6.88
C VAL A 119 13.41 -17.07 -8.35
N PRO A 120 13.35 -18.10 -9.22
CA PRO A 120 13.41 -17.90 -10.65
C PRO A 120 12.25 -17.02 -11.12
N LYS A 121 12.55 -16.02 -11.96
CA LYS A 121 11.52 -15.07 -12.43
C LYS A 121 10.39 -15.78 -13.19
N SER A 122 10.69 -16.88 -13.90
CA SER A 122 9.71 -17.76 -14.56
C SER A 122 8.71 -18.42 -13.59
N GLU A 123 8.98 -18.44 -12.30
CA GLU A 123 8.11 -19.08 -11.30
C GLU A 123 7.24 -18.07 -10.52
N LEU A 124 7.39 -16.76 -10.77
CA LEU A 124 6.68 -15.73 -9.99
C LEU A 124 5.16 -15.89 -10.04
N PHE A 125 4.59 -16.22 -11.22
CA PHE A 125 3.15 -16.50 -11.35
C PHE A 125 2.76 -17.78 -10.62
N LYS A 126 3.50 -18.86 -10.81
CA LYS A 126 3.21 -20.17 -10.21
C LYS A 126 3.27 -20.12 -8.69
N ARG A 127 4.19 -19.33 -8.13
CA ARG A 127 4.34 -19.15 -6.68
C ARG A 127 3.43 -18.08 -6.09
N GLY A 128 2.58 -17.42 -6.89
CA GLY A 128 1.60 -16.44 -6.44
C GLY A 128 2.15 -15.06 -6.07
N TYR A 129 3.40 -14.74 -6.46
CA TYR A 129 3.97 -13.40 -6.24
C TYR A 129 3.46 -12.38 -7.25
N ILE A 130 3.20 -12.81 -8.49
CA ILE A 130 2.61 -11.97 -9.54
C ILE A 130 1.35 -12.64 -10.07
N ALA A 131 0.31 -11.84 -10.29
CA ALA A 131 -0.95 -12.28 -10.87
C ALA A 131 -1.50 -11.21 -11.83
N SER A 132 -2.34 -11.62 -12.80
CA SER A 132 -2.99 -10.71 -13.76
C SER A 132 -4.15 -9.90 -13.14
N LYS A 133 -4.60 -10.29 -11.97
CA LYS A 133 -5.62 -9.59 -11.16
C LYS A 133 -5.15 -9.53 -9.71
N SER A 134 -5.34 -8.39 -9.06
CA SER A 134 -4.90 -8.16 -7.68
C SER A 134 -6.06 -7.77 -6.78
N GLY A 135 -6.00 -8.21 -5.52
CA GLY A 135 -6.90 -7.72 -4.47
C GLY A 135 -6.81 -6.21 -4.27
N HIS A 136 -5.61 -5.64 -4.43
CA HIS A 136 -5.36 -4.20 -4.34
C HIS A 136 -6.19 -3.38 -5.34
N THR A 137 -6.40 -3.91 -6.54
CA THR A 137 -7.16 -3.23 -7.61
C THR A 137 -8.66 -3.08 -7.26
N ARG A 138 -9.14 -3.81 -6.25
CA ARG A 138 -10.49 -3.68 -5.69
C ARG A 138 -10.59 -2.65 -4.54
N GLY A 139 -9.45 -2.11 -4.09
CA GLY A 139 -9.36 -1.02 -3.12
C GLY A 139 -9.47 -1.41 -1.65
N SER A 140 -9.61 -2.69 -1.31
CA SER A 140 -9.77 -3.15 0.08
C SER A 140 -8.64 -4.07 0.55
N THR A 141 -7.55 -4.15 -0.20
CA THR A 141 -6.31 -4.83 0.16
C THR A 141 -5.24 -3.80 0.50
N VAL A 142 -4.46 -4.07 1.52
CA VAL A 142 -3.38 -3.19 2.00
C VAL A 142 -2.12 -3.98 2.31
N ASP A 143 -0.97 -3.40 1.95
CA ASP A 143 0.35 -3.84 2.37
C ASP A 143 0.89 -2.85 3.39
N LEU A 144 1.25 -3.34 4.58
CA LEU A 144 1.57 -2.45 5.69
C LEU A 144 2.51 -3.08 6.73
N THR A 145 3.08 -2.22 7.56
CA THR A 145 3.85 -2.57 8.74
C THR A 145 3.49 -1.69 9.93
N ILE A 146 4.17 -1.91 11.05
CA ILE A 146 4.08 -1.08 12.25
C ILE A 146 5.42 -0.36 12.42
N VAL A 147 5.36 0.93 12.79
CA VAL A 147 6.54 1.74 13.13
C VAL A 147 6.44 2.30 14.54
N GLU A 148 7.58 2.52 15.18
CA GLU A 148 7.66 3.30 16.40
C GLU A 148 7.50 4.79 16.10
N ILE A 149 6.60 5.49 16.78
CA ILE A 149 6.37 6.93 16.55
C ILE A 149 7.63 7.75 16.85
N LYS A 150 8.32 7.44 17.96
CA LYS A 150 9.48 8.20 18.44
C LYS A 150 10.67 8.16 17.49
N THR A 151 10.93 7.01 16.88
CA THR A 151 12.13 6.76 16.06
C THR A 151 11.82 6.70 14.55
N ASN A 152 10.55 6.58 14.19
CA ASN A 152 10.04 6.28 12.84
C ASN A 152 10.60 4.97 12.26
N LYS A 153 11.18 4.09 13.09
CA LYS A 153 11.71 2.79 12.66
C LYS A 153 10.61 1.75 12.59
N GLU A 154 10.65 0.94 11.52
CA GLU A 154 9.77 -0.22 11.38
C GLU A 154 10.09 -1.27 12.45
N LEU A 155 9.08 -1.95 12.97
CA LEU A 155 9.29 -3.17 13.72
C LEU A 155 9.94 -4.20 12.80
N ASP A 156 11.02 -4.83 13.27
CA ASP A 156 11.73 -5.84 12.49
C ASP A 156 10.84 -7.07 12.24
N MET A 157 10.48 -7.30 10.98
CA MET A 157 9.64 -8.41 10.54
C MET A 157 10.46 -9.58 9.97
N GLY A 158 11.81 -9.48 9.91
CA GLY A 158 12.71 -10.55 9.48
C GLY A 158 12.85 -10.73 7.97
N SER A 159 12.03 -10.06 7.17
CA SER A 159 12.21 -9.84 5.73
C SER A 159 11.64 -8.49 5.34
N PRO A 160 12.21 -7.81 4.32
CA PRO A 160 11.65 -6.55 3.85
C PRO A 160 10.31 -6.76 3.13
N TYR A 161 9.56 -5.67 2.97
CA TYR A 161 8.40 -5.59 2.10
C TYR A 161 8.77 -5.94 0.66
N ASP A 162 7.88 -6.62 -0.07
CA ASP A 162 8.06 -7.10 -1.46
C ASP A 162 9.21 -8.13 -1.65
N PHE A 163 9.71 -8.74 -0.60
CA PHE A 163 10.68 -9.82 -0.77
C PHE A 163 9.98 -11.13 -1.17
N PHE A 164 10.21 -11.60 -2.40
CA PHE A 164 9.64 -12.84 -2.93
C PHE A 164 10.48 -14.04 -2.49
N GLY A 165 10.01 -14.69 -1.44
CA GLY A 165 10.66 -15.85 -0.86
C GLY A 165 9.91 -16.36 0.37
N ILE A 166 10.17 -17.60 0.74
CA ILE A 166 9.56 -18.23 1.93
C ILE A 166 9.83 -17.46 3.22
N GLN A 167 10.88 -16.63 3.24
CA GLN A 167 11.23 -15.74 4.35
C GLN A 167 10.11 -14.73 4.65
N SER A 168 9.27 -14.40 3.67
CA SER A 168 8.14 -13.48 3.80
C SER A 168 6.86 -14.14 4.29
N HIS A 169 6.80 -15.47 4.34
CA HIS A 169 5.63 -16.18 4.86
C HIS A 169 5.42 -15.86 6.34
N PRO A 170 4.20 -15.54 6.81
CA PRO A 170 3.94 -15.12 8.18
C PRO A 170 4.48 -16.07 9.26
N PHE A 171 4.50 -17.37 8.97
CA PHE A 171 4.93 -18.42 9.89
C PHE A 171 6.30 -19.03 9.55
N TYR A 172 7.13 -18.31 8.78
CA TYR A 172 8.49 -18.75 8.50
C TYR A 172 9.27 -18.98 9.81
N LYS A 173 9.93 -20.15 9.92
CA LYS A 173 10.50 -20.62 11.20
C LYS A 173 11.89 -20.06 11.50
N LYS A 174 12.68 -19.73 10.45
CA LYS A 174 14.09 -19.30 10.63
C LYS A 174 14.20 -17.77 10.80
N ILE A 175 13.44 -17.22 11.77
CA ILE A 175 13.49 -15.82 12.20
C ILE A 175 13.62 -15.76 13.73
N SER A 176 14.08 -14.62 14.24
CA SER A 176 14.24 -14.40 15.68
C SER A 176 12.88 -14.40 16.41
N SER A 177 12.90 -14.61 17.72
CA SER A 177 11.70 -14.55 18.57
C SER A 177 11.01 -13.19 18.51
N ILE A 178 11.79 -12.09 18.38
CA ILE A 178 11.24 -10.73 18.27
C ILE A 178 10.54 -10.51 16.91
N GLN A 179 11.14 -10.97 15.81
CA GLN A 179 10.56 -10.90 14.48
C GLN A 179 9.25 -11.69 14.41
N LYS A 180 9.22 -12.88 14.98
CA LYS A 180 8.01 -13.71 15.09
C LYS A 180 6.93 -12.99 15.91
N LYS A 181 7.29 -12.40 17.06
CA LYS A 181 6.37 -11.63 17.91
C LYS A 181 5.78 -10.44 17.14
N ASN A 182 6.60 -9.71 16.39
CA ASN A 182 6.16 -8.56 15.60
C ASN A 182 5.17 -8.97 14.50
N ARG A 183 5.45 -10.03 13.73
CA ARG A 183 4.52 -10.57 12.71
C ARG A 183 3.20 -11.01 13.32
N LEU A 184 3.26 -11.74 14.44
CA LEU A 184 2.05 -12.23 15.13
C LEU A 184 1.23 -11.06 15.70
N TYR A 185 1.87 -10.00 16.18
CA TYR A 185 1.18 -8.81 16.67
C TYR A 185 0.47 -8.08 15.55
N LEU A 186 1.16 -7.82 14.40
CA LEU A 186 0.52 -7.24 13.23
C LEU A 186 -0.66 -8.10 12.75
N ARG A 187 -0.43 -9.41 12.56
CA ARG A 187 -1.47 -10.34 12.11
C ARG A 187 -2.68 -10.33 13.06
N LYS A 188 -2.45 -10.36 14.37
CA LYS A 188 -3.52 -10.35 15.38
C LYS A 188 -4.38 -9.12 15.28
N ILE A 189 -3.78 -7.91 15.29
CA ILE A 189 -4.53 -6.66 15.27
C ILE A 189 -5.32 -6.49 13.97
N MET A 190 -4.77 -6.95 12.83
CA MET A 190 -5.48 -6.93 11.55
C MET A 190 -6.68 -7.88 11.53
N LEU A 191 -6.51 -9.11 12.01
CA LEU A 191 -7.60 -10.10 12.13
C LEU A 191 -8.75 -9.62 13.02
N GLU A 192 -8.43 -9.02 14.17
CA GLU A 192 -9.39 -8.48 15.15
C GLU A 192 -10.20 -7.30 14.57
N ASN A 193 -9.67 -6.64 13.53
CA ASN A 193 -10.32 -5.52 12.87
C ASN A 193 -10.90 -5.86 11.48
N GLY A 194 -11.19 -7.15 11.23
CA GLY A 194 -11.96 -7.58 10.08
C GLY A 194 -11.16 -7.87 8.81
N PHE A 195 -9.84 -7.88 8.87
CA PHE A 195 -9.01 -8.26 7.73
C PHE A 195 -8.77 -9.77 7.69
N LYS A 196 -8.47 -10.30 6.51
CA LYS A 196 -7.92 -11.63 6.27
C LYS A 196 -6.49 -11.49 5.73
N PRO A 197 -5.53 -12.29 6.21
CA PRO A 197 -4.14 -12.23 5.74
C PRO A 197 -3.96 -13.03 4.47
N TYR A 198 -2.80 -12.85 3.82
CA TYR A 198 -2.27 -13.72 2.78
C TYR A 198 -1.13 -14.57 3.34
N ASP A 199 -1.09 -15.87 3.00
CA ASP A 199 -0.15 -16.79 3.66
C ASP A 199 1.26 -16.78 3.06
N ASN A 200 1.48 -16.09 1.95
CA ASN A 200 2.82 -15.92 1.36
C ASN A 200 3.52 -14.62 1.79
N GLU A 201 2.79 -13.67 2.43
CA GLU A 201 3.28 -12.31 2.67
C GLU A 201 2.82 -11.80 4.05
N TRP A 202 3.76 -11.49 4.95
CA TRP A 202 3.43 -11.04 6.30
C TRP A 202 2.76 -9.66 6.35
N TRP A 203 2.92 -8.85 5.31
CA TRP A 203 2.41 -7.47 5.20
C TRP A 203 1.02 -7.37 4.59
N HIS A 204 0.55 -8.40 3.85
CA HIS A 204 -0.62 -8.34 2.97
C HIS A 204 -1.92 -8.75 3.66
N PHE A 205 -2.91 -7.85 3.62
CA PHE A 205 -4.21 -8.05 4.26
C PHE A 205 -5.34 -7.51 3.39
N THR A 206 -6.44 -8.26 3.30
CA THR A 206 -7.67 -7.84 2.59
C THR A 206 -8.83 -7.74 3.57
N LEU A 207 -9.64 -6.68 3.51
CA LEU A 207 -10.85 -6.56 4.31
C LEU A 207 -11.83 -7.69 3.95
N LYS A 208 -12.41 -8.39 4.94
CA LYS A 208 -13.29 -9.55 4.70
C LYS A 208 -14.55 -9.18 3.93
N ASN A 209 -15.18 -8.07 4.31
CA ASN A 209 -16.41 -7.55 3.70
C ASN A 209 -16.07 -6.37 2.78
N GLU A 210 -15.26 -6.62 1.75
CA GLU A 210 -14.92 -5.60 0.77
C GLU A 210 -16.13 -5.17 -0.05
N PRO A 211 -16.38 -3.85 -0.29
CA PRO A 211 -17.56 -3.37 -1.01
C PRO A 211 -17.54 -3.74 -2.50
N PHE A 212 -16.35 -3.93 -3.07
CA PHE A 212 -16.18 -4.22 -4.51
C PHE A 212 -15.48 -5.56 -4.77
N PRO A 213 -16.05 -6.72 -4.35
CA PRO A 213 -15.33 -8.01 -4.38
C PRO A 213 -15.04 -8.53 -5.79
N LYS A 214 -15.64 -7.95 -6.83
CA LYS A 214 -15.50 -8.38 -8.24
C LYS A 214 -15.12 -7.25 -9.20
N THR A 215 -14.98 -6.00 -8.72
CA THR A 215 -14.68 -4.83 -9.55
C THR A 215 -13.21 -4.47 -9.47
N TYR A 216 -12.54 -4.40 -10.60
CA TYR A 216 -11.14 -4.01 -10.73
C TYR A 216 -11.05 -2.61 -11.32
N PHE A 217 -10.51 -1.68 -10.57
CA PHE A 217 -10.47 -0.26 -10.94
C PHE A 217 -9.15 0.10 -11.62
N ASN A 218 -9.16 1.22 -12.39
CA ASN A 218 -7.96 1.67 -13.13
C ASN A 218 -7.80 3.20 -13.13
N PHE A 219 -8.24 3.90 -12.08
CA PHE A 219 -7.96 5.33 -11.93
C PHE A 219 -6.58 5.57 -11.32
N LEU A 220 -6.00 6.75 -11.56
CA LEU A 220 -4.65 7.09 -11.13
C LEU A 220 -4.57 7.37 -9.61
N ILE A 221 -3.39 7.18 -9.04
CA ILE A 221 -3.04 7.60 -7.69
C ILE A 221 -2.33 8.95 -7.79
N GLU A 222 -3.10 10.04 -7.61
CA GLU A 222 -2.65 11.42 -7.80
C GLU A 222 -3.22 12.41 -6.76
#